data_31aed8310ae1cbd27838f1b768098e1b
#
_entry.id   31aed8310ae1cbd27838f1b768098e1b
#
_cell.length_a   1.000
_cell.length_b   1.000
_cell.length_c   1.000
_cell.angle_alpha   90.00
_cell.angle_beta   90.00
_cell.angle_gamma   90.00
#
_symmetry.space_group_name_H-M   'P 1'
#
loop_
_entity.id
_entity.type
_entity.pdbx_description
1 polymer ?
#
loop_
_entity_poly.entity_id
_entity_poly.type
_entity_poly.pdbx_seq_one_letter_code
_entity_poly.pdbx_strand_id
1 'polypeptide(L)'
;MALDLESLGLSATVTAEGISAPDYQTILSTVTGYFQQIYGSDAYIDPDSKDGQQIALVALAIHDANNTAIQVYNSFSPSTGIGVGLSSNVKINGIERREATNSTVDLLLTGTAGTSITNGSVKDANGVVWNLPPTVSIGIDGTIVATATCANSGAVAALAGTVNKINTPTRGWSSANNPLAATVGTAAEKDSELRIRQSQSVALPSLTPFEAVDGAIANISGVTRHKLYENDQDEPDANGLPPHSIA
;
A
#
# COMPACT_ATOMS: atom_id res chain seq x y z
N MET A 1 -47.12 7.93 25.05
CA MET A 1 -46.42 6.78 25.64
C MET A 1 -44.94 7.11 25.59
N ALA A 2 -44.19 7.07 26.68
CA ALA A 2 -42.76 7.32 26.60
C ALA A 2 -42.10 6.14 25.88
N LEU A 3 -41.17 6.43 24.98
CA LEU A 3 -40.33 5.41 24.34
C LEU A 3 -39.46 4.76 25.40
N ASP A 4 -39.45 3.44 25.43
CA ASP A 4 -38.47 2.67 26.21
C ASP A 4 -37.19 2.55 25.36
N LEU A 5 -36.15 3.29 25.73
CA LEU A 5 -34.90 3.46 24.97
C LEU A 5 -33.68 2.86 25.70
N GLU A 6 -33.80 1.67 26.26
CA GLU A 6 -32.64 1.00 26.86
C GLU A 6 -31.58 0.67 25.82
N SER A 7 -31.98 0.20 24.63
CA SER A 7 -31.09 -0.04 23.48
C SER A 7 -31.86 -0.01 22.18
N LEU A 8 -31.34 0.68 21.17
CA LEU A 8 -31.92 0.66 19.82
C LEU A 8 -31.59 -0.64 19.05
N GLY A 9 -30.62 -1.41 19.49
CA GLY A 9 -30.17 -2.62 18.78
C GLY A 9 -29.53 -2.36 17.43
N LEU A 10 -29.14 -1.09 17.14
CA LEU A 10 -28.66 -0.65 15.84
C LEU A 10 -27.12 -0.57 15.76
N SER A 11 -26.41 -0.80 16.87
CA SER A 11 -24.96 -0.76 16.93
C SER A 11 -24.34 -2.07 16.44
N ALA A 12 -23.11 -1.97 15.93
CA ALA A 12 -22.28 -3.15 15.69
C ALA A 12 -22.05 -3.93 17.00
N THR A 13 -22.09 -5.25 16.93
CA THR A 13 -21.89 -6.16 18.04
C THR A 13 -20.76 -7.15 17.75
N VAL A 14 -19.96 -7.48 18.77
CA VAL A 14 -18.89 -8.47 18.68
C VAL A 14 -19.36 -9.76 19.31
N THR A 15 -19.30 -10.86 18.56
CA THR A 15 -19.67 -12.22 19.00
C THR A 15 -18.48 -13.16 18.84
N ALA A 16 -18.68 -14.45 19.14
CA ALA A 16 -17.67 -15.48 18.91
C ALA A 16 -17.33 -15.66 17.41
N GLU A 17 -18.27 -15.32 16.53
CA GLU A 17 -18.11 -15.38 15.07
C GLU A 17 -17.45 -14.11 14.48
N GLY A 18 -17.25 -13.08 15.31
CA GLY A 18 -16.67 -11.81 14.91
C GLY A 18 -17.61 -10.62 15.12
N ILE A 19 -17.37 -9.52 14.40
CA ILE A 19 -18.19 -8.31 14.45
C ILE A 19 -19.26 -8.34 13.36
N SER A 20 -20.47 -7.95 13.71
CA SER A 20 -21.58 -7.78 12.78
C SER A 20 -22.41 -6.54 13.14
N ALA A 21 -23.14 -6.00 12.18
CA ALA A 21 -24.05 -4.89 12.40
C ALA A 21 -25.31 -5.08 11.53
N PRO A 22 -26.44 -4.47 11.93
CA PRO A 22 -27.62 -4.41 11.09
C PRO A 22 -27.30 -3.72 9.75
N ASP A 23 -27.93 -4.17 8.68
CA ASP A 23 -27.83 -3.53 7.40
C ASP A 23 -28.61 -2.20 7.35
N TYR A 24 -28.37 -1.39 6.32
CA TYR A 24 -29.02 -0.10 6.16
C TYR A 24 -30.55 -0.19 6.17
N GLN A 25 -31.13 -1.20 5.54
CA GLN A 25 -32.59 -1.35 5.46
C GLN A 25 -33.21 -1.67 6.84
N THR A 26 -32.54 -2.51 7.62
CA THR A 26 -32.92 -2.82 9.01
C THR A 26 -32.84 -1.57 9.89
N ILE A 27 -31.77 -0.80 9.75
CA ILE A 27 -31.61 0.47 10.49
C ILE A 27 -32.71 1.45 10.08
N LEU A 28 -32.92 1.65 8.78
CA LEU A 28 -33.94 2.56 8.24
C LEU A 28 -35.35 2.19 8.74
N SER A 29 -35.72 0.93 8.65
CA SER A 29 -37.05 0.48 9.09
C SER A 29 -37.26 0.65 10.61
N THR A 30 -36.20 0.40 11.39
CA THR A 30 -36.25 0.57 12.86
C THR A 30 -36.42 2.03 13.25
N VAL A 31 -35.61 2.93 12.65
CA VAL A 31 -35.70 4.39 12.90
C VAL A 31 -37.05 4.92 12.45
N THR A 32 -37.54 4.48 11.28
CA THR A 32 -38.90 4.81 10.79
C THR A 32 -39.96 4.42 11.81
N GLY A 33 -39.89 3.20 12.35
CA GLY A 33 -40.83 2.73 13.37
C GLY A 33 -40.81 3.58 14.65
N TYR A 34 -39.64 4.02 15.11
CA TYR A 34 -39.55 4.94 16.26
C TYR A 34 -40.14 6.32 15.95
N PHE A 35 -39.96 6.85 14.75
CA PHE A 35 -40.58 8.11 14.35
C PHE A 35 -42.12 7.99 14.34
N GLN A 36 -42.67 6.89 13.85
CA GLN A 36 -44.11 6.64 13.89
C GLN A 36 -44.65 6.50 15.32
N GLN A 37 -43.88 5.96 16.25
CA GLN A 37 -44.26 5.91 17.66
C GLN A 37 -44.28 7.31 18.31
N ILE A 38 -43.41 8.23 17.85
CA ILE A 38 -43.34 9.61 18.39
C ILE A 38 -44.46 10.47 17.78
N TYR A 39 -44.64 10.44 16.47
CA TYR A 39 -45.50 11.37 15.74
C TYR A 39 -46.90 10.81 15.41
N GLY A 40 -47.07 9.51 15.58
CA GLY A 40 -48.29 8.80 15.21
C GLY A 40 -48.13 7.95 13.95
N SER A 41 -48.95 6.89 13.84
CA SER A 41 -48.87 5.97 12.71
C SER A 41 -49.36 6.56 11.38
N ASP A 42 -50.04 7.74 11.43
CA ASP A 42 -50.55 8.53 10.32
C ASP A 42 -49.54 9.60 9.83
N ALA A 43 -48.37 9.69 10.45
CA ALA A 43 -47.34 10.62 10.03
C ALA A 43 -46.85 10.30 8.61
N TYR A 44 -46.86 11.33 7.74
CA TYR A 44 -46.31 11.20 6.38
C TYR A 44 -44.80 11.27 6.39
N ILE A 45 -44.16 10.10 6.34
CA ILE A 45 -42.71 9.91 6.40
C ILE A 45 -42.17 9.17 5.17
N ASP A 46 -42.82 9.30 4.04
CA ASP A 46 -42.37 8.74 2.77
C ASP A 46 -40.99 9.34 2.35
N PRO A 47 -40.22 8.66 1.51
CA PRO A 47 -38.85 9.10 1.13
C PRO A 47 -38.79 10.49 0.47
N ASP A 48 -39.90 11.01 -0.06
CA ASP A 48 -39.99 12.35 -0.65
C ASP A 48 -40.32 13.45 0.41
N SER A 49 -40.77 13.06 1.60
CA SER A 49 -41.02 13.98 2.71
C SER A 49 -39.74 14.47 3.36
N LYS A 50 -39.78 15.63 4.01
CA LYS A 50 -38.63 16.14 4.78
C LYS A 50 -38.25 15.24 5.94
N ASP A 51 -39.25 14.69 6.63
CA ASP A 51 -39.05 13.78 7.76
C ASP A 51 -38.52 12.43 7.28
N GLY A 52 -39.00 11.89 6.15
CA GLY A 52 -38.45 10.69 5.53
C GLY A 52 -36.99 10.85 5.11
N GLN A 53 -36.61 11.99 4.54
CA GLN A 53 -35.22 12.31 4.21
C GLN A 53 -34.33 12.43 5.47
N GLN A 54 -34.86 13.02 6.56
CA GLN A 54 -34.15 13.11 7.82
C GLN A 54 -33.94 11.73 8.45
N ILE A 55 -34.95 10.87 8.44
CA ILE A 55 -34.86 9.47 8.88
C ILE A 55 -33.79 8.72 8.09
N ALA A 56 -33.78 8.85 6.77
CA ALA A 56 -32.78 8.23 5.90
C ALA A 56 -31.37 8.73 6.19
N LEU A 57 -31.18 10.03 6.48
CA LEU A 57 -29.88 10.61 6.85
C LEU A 57 -29.39 10.04 8.19
N VAL A 58 -30.26 9.93 9.20
CA VAL A 58 -29.90 9.32 10.50
C VAL A 58 -29.54 7.85 10.32
N ALA A 59 -30.33 7.08 9.56
CA ALA A 59 -30.04 5.69 9.30
C ALA A 59 -28.71 5.50 8.58
N LEU A 60 -28.37 6.36 7.61
CA LEU A 60 -27.09 6.36 6.91
C LEU A 60 -25.92 6.65 7.87
N ALA A 61 -26.08 7.66 8.74
CA ALA A 61 -25.04 8.02 9.70
C ALA A 61 -24.73 6.85 10.68
N ILE A 62 -25.74 6.12 11.13
CA ILE A 62 -25.59 4.93 11.99
C ILE A 62 -24.89 3.81 11.19
N HIS A 63 -25.33 3.57 9.96
CA HIS A 63 -24.71 2.57 9.09
C HIS A 63 -23.22 2.84 8.83
N ASP A 64 -22.86 4.10 8.53
CA ASP A 64 -21.47 4.50 8.31
C ASP A 64 -20.61 4.37 9.57
N ALA A 65 -21.17 4.71 10.76
CA ALA A 65 -20.50 4.50 12.03
C ALA A 65 -20.24 3.00 12.29
N ASN A 66 -21.23 2.14 12.01
CA ASN A 66 -21.09 0.69 12.13
C ASN A 66 -20.03 0.13 11.18
N ASN A 67 -20.02 0.59 9.92
CA ASN A 67 -19.00 0.18 8.94
C ASN A 67 -17.60 0.58 9.39
N THR A 68 -17.45 1.76 9.97
CA THR A 68 -16.17 2.21 10.55
C THR A 68 -15.75 1.30 11.70
N ALA A 69 -16.67 0.94 12.61
CA ALA A 69 -16.39 0.02 13.72
C ALA A 69 -15.95 -1.36 13.22
N ILE A 70 -16.62 -1.90 12.19
CA ILE A 70 -16.27 -3.16 11.55
C ILE A 70 -14.87 -3.09 10.93
N GLN A 71 -14.54 -2.01 10.22
CA GLN A 71 -13.21 -1.82 9.63
C GLN A 71 -12.11 -1.75 10.70
N VAL A 72 -12.35 -1.00 11.78
CA VAL A 72 -11.41 -0.91 12.90
C VAL A 72 -11.20 -2.29 13.53
N TYR A 73 -12.27 -3.02 13.84
CA TYR A 73 -12.17 -4.37 14.40
C TYR A 73 -11.38 -5.31 13.48
N ASN A 74 -11.69 -5.31 12.19
CA ASN A 74 -11.01 -6.14 11.20
C ASN A 74 -9.53 -5.76 11.02
N SER A 75 -9.14 -4.54 11.37
CA SER A 75 -7.74 -4.11 11.29
C SER A 75 -6.83 -4.76 12.34
N PHE A 76 -7.40 -5.36 13.41
CA PHE A 76 -6.63 -6.07 14.44
C PHE A 76 -6.13 -7.45 14.00
N SER A 77 -6.58 -7.95 12.86
CA SER A 77 -6.12 -9.26 12.35
C SER A 77 -5.36 -9.10 11.04
N PRO A 78 -4.19 -9.74 10.86
CA PRO A 78 -3.49 -9.74 9.58
C PRO A 78 -4.30 -10.32 8.41
N SER A 79 -5.23 -11.24 8.70
CA SER A 79 -6.07 -11.87 7.67
C SER A 79 -7.10 -10.91 7.08
N THR A 80 -7.64 -9.99 7.88
CA THR A 80 -8.72 -9.07 7.51
C THR A 80 -8.27 -7.61 7.39
N GLY A 81 -7.16 -7.23 8.06
CA GLY A 81 -6.60 -5.88 8.01
C GLY A 81 -6.17 -5.46 6.61
N ILE A 82 -6.33 -4.20 6.29
CA ILE A 82 -5.95 -3.61 4.99
C ILE A 82 -5.07 -2.38 5.17
N GLY A 83 -4.25 -2.08 4.17
CA GLY A 83 -3.46 -0.85 4.10
C GLY A 83 -2.57 -0.63 5.32
N VAL A 84 -2.73 0.53 5.98
CA VAL A 84 -1.96 0.92 7.17
C VAL A 84 -2.25 0.02 8.37
N GLY A 85 -3.51 -0.43 8.56
CA GLY A 85 -3.90 -1.36 9.62
C GLY A 85 -3.12 -2.67 9.53
N LEU A 86 -3.07 -3.27 8.34
CA LEU A 86 -2.26 -4.46 8.09
C LEU A 86 -0.77 -4.19 8.34
N SER A 87 -0.24 -3.08 7.82
CA SER A 87 1.18 -2.71 8.00
C SER A 87 1.56 -2.54 9.48
N SER A 88 0.66 -1.97 10.29
CA SER A 88 0.88 -1.82 11.73
C SER A 88 0.83 -3.16 12.47
N ASN A 89 -0.06 -4.03 12.04
CA ASN A 89 -0.26 -5.33 12.66
C ASN A 89 0.95 -6.26 12.47
N VAL A 90 1.48 -6.32 11.25
CA VAL A 90 2.64 -7.19 10.94
C VAL A 90 3.94 -6.70 11.59
N LYS A 91 4.01 -5.44 12.03
CA LYS A 91 5.16 -4.92 12.80
C LYS A 91 5.38 -5.64 14.13
N ILE A 92 4.32 -6.17 14.73
CA ILE A 92 4.42 -6.99 15.95
C ILE A 92 5.31 -8.22 15.70
N ASN A 93 5.36 -8.70 14.46
CA ASN A 93 6.18 -9.83 14.04
C ASN A 93 7.54 -9.39 13.45
N GLY A 94 7.91 -8.11 13.60
CA GLY A 94 9.15 -7.58 13.04
C GLY A 94 9.15 -7.41 11.51
N ILE A 95 7.97 -7.42 10.88
CA ILE A 95 7.83 -7.30 9.44
C ILE A 95 7.42 -5.87 9.10
N GLU A 96 8.10 -5.27 8.12
CA GLU A 96 7.71 -3.99 7.54
C GLU A 96 7.28 -4.15 6.09
N ARG A 97 6.26 -3.40 5.67
CA ARG A 97 5.85 -3.34 4.26
C ARG A 97 7.01 -2.80 3.42
N ARG A 98 7.30 -3.45 2.31
CA ARG A 98 8.26 -2.95 1.34
C ARG A 98 7.67 -1.73 0.64
N GLU A 99 8.36 -0.61 0.78
CA GLU A 99 7.94 0.65 0.17
C GLU A 99 8.26 0.66 -1.33
N ALA A 100 7.56 1.54 -2.05
CA ALA A 100 7.88 1.79 -3.44
C ALA A 100 9.24 2.46 -3.58
N THR A 101 10.03 2.06 -4.56
CA THR A 101 11.28 2.76 -4.94
C THR A 101 11.04 3.60 -6.18
N ASN A 102 11.83 4.66 -6.35
CA ASN A 102 11.72 5.51 -7.52
C ASN A 102 12.56 4.94 -8.67
N SER A 103 12.07 5.10 -9.90
CA SER A 103 12.83 4.81 -11.11
C SER A 103 13.95 5.84 -11.29
N THR A 104 15.07 5.43 -11.91
CA THR A 104 16.22 6.30 -12.19
C THR A 104 16.57 6.25 -13.66
N VAL A 105 17.16 7.33 -14.18
CA VAL A 105 17.60 7.42 -15.56
C VAL A 105 18.85 8.27 -15.66
N ASP A 106 19.81 7.82 -16.45
CA ASP A 106 20.98 8.62 -16.76
C ASP A 106 20.68 9.59 -17.89
N LEU A 107 20.86 10.88 -17.61
CA LEU A 107 20.63 11.98 -18.55
C LEU A 107 21.96 12.56 -19.00
N LEU A 108 22.15 12.61 -20.31
CA LEU A 108 23.18 13.43 -20.94
C LEU A 108 22.66 14.86 -21.01
N LEU A 109 23.26 15.74 -20.23
CA LEU A 109 22.95 17.17 -20.20
C LEU A 109 24.00 17.92 -21.05
N THR A 110 23.55 18.88 -21.87
CA THR A 110 24.43 19.68 -22.73
C THR A 110 24.21 21.15 -22.45
N GLY A 111 25.28 21.92 -22.48
CA GLY A 111 25.20 23.36 -22.28
C GLY A 111 26.57 24.05 -22.24
N THR A 112 26.61 25.27 -21.75
CA THR A 112 27.84 26.03 -21.60
C THR A 112 28.71 25.45 -20.47
N ALA A 113 29.98 25.20 -20.73
CA ALA A 113 30.94 24.73 -19.73
C ALA A 113 30.92 25.60 -18.46
N GLY A 114 30.92 24.95 -17.30
CA GLY A 114 30.88 25.62 -15.99
C GLY A 114 29.48 26.05 -15.54
N THR A 115 28.43 25.83 -16.36
CA THR A 115 27.05 26.09 -15.92
C THR A 115 26.67 25.16 -14.76
N SER A 116 26.23 25.75 -13.65
CA SER A 116 25.69 25.02 -12.49
C SER A 116 24.16 24.98 -12.53
N ILE A 117 23.60 23.77 -12.58
CA ILE A 117 22.16 23.52 -12.56
C ILE A 117 21.81 23.14 -11.12
N THR A 118 21.00 23.97 -10.46
CA THR A 118 20.57 23.73 -9.08
C THR A 118 19.11 23.29 -9.07
N ASN A 119 18.80 22.19 -8.40
CA ASN A 119 17.46 21.57 -8.32
C ASN A 119 16.80 21.45 -9.70
N GLY A 120 17.60 21.03 -10.69
CA GLY A 120 17.16 20.85 -12.06
C GLY A 120 16.17 19.70 -12.18
N SER A 121 15.27 19.78 -13.16
CA SER A 121 14.37 18.68 -13.50
C SER A 121 14.09 18.65 -15.01
N VAL A 122 13.80 17.44 -15.49
CA VAL A 122 13.46 17.15 -16.89
C VAL A 122 12.14 16.40 -16.92
N LYS A 123 11.34 16.60 -17.95
CA LYS A 123 10.10 15.86 -18.20
C LYS A 123 10.27 14.86 -19.34
N ASP A 124 9.58 13.76 -19.22
CA ASP A 124 9.42 12.84 -20.34
C ASP A 124 8.27 13.26 -21.28
N ALA A 125 8.03 12.45 -22.31
CA ALA A 125 6.96 12.68 -23.28
C ALA A 125 5.56 12.66 -22.64
N ASN A 126 5.38 11.95 -21.53
CA ASN A 126 4.13 11.81 -20.78
C ASN A 126 3.95 12.90 -19.71
N GLY A 127 4.93 13.79 -19.54
CA GLY A 127 4.91 14.85 -18.55
C GLY A 127 5.40 14.45 -17.17
N VAL A 128 5.90 13.23 -16.99
CA VAL A 128 6.48 12.76 -15.73
C VAL A 128 7.79 13.50 -15.46
N VAL A 129 7.95 13.96 -14.23
CA VAL A 129 9.11 14.74 -13.81
C VAL A 129 10.23 13.83 -13.32
N TRP A 130 11.45 14.10 -13.77
CA TRP A 130 12.69 13.46 -13.37
C TRP A 130 13.61 14.51 -12.75
N ASN A 131 13.91 14.37 -11.48
CA ASN A 131 14.69 15.30 -10.71
C ASN A 131 16.17 14.98 -10.81
N LEU A 132 16.98 15.97 -11.18
CA LEU A 132 18.44 15.88 -11.11
C LEU A 132 18.92 15.93 -9.65
N PRO A 133 20.18 15.52 -9.37
CA PRO A 133 20.83 15.80 -8.10
C PRO A 133 20.76 17.31 -7.75
N PRO A 134 20.86 17.67 -6.47
CA PRO A 134 20.69 19.04 -6.00
C PRO A 134 21.55 20.07 -6.76
N THR A 135 22.74 19.66 -7.19
CA THR A 135 23.61 20.50 -8.03
C THR A 135 24.33 19.62 -9.04
N VAL A 136 24.28 20.01 -10.32
CA VAL A 136 24.98 19.38 -11.43
C VAL A 136 25.72 20.46 -12.19
N SER A 137 27.03 20.30 -12.42
CA SER A 137 27.84 21.27 -13.17
C SER A 137 28.23 20.71 -14.53
N ILE A 138 27.96 21.44 -15.60
CA ILE A 138 28.31 21.04 -16.96
C ILE A 138 29.83 21.08 -17.12
N GLY A 139 30.38 19.94 -17.57
CA GLY A 139 31.81 19.77 -17.76
C GLY A 139 32.43 20.73 -18.79
N ILE A 140 33.77 20.74 -18.84
CA ILE A 140 34.54 21.58 -19.78
C ILE A 140 34.23 21.25 -21.24
N ASP A 141 33.81 20.00 -21.52
CA ASP A 141 33.43 19.54 -22.86
C ASP A 141 31.99 19.95 -23.23
N GLY A 142 31.34 20.77 -22.41
CA GLY A 142 29.96 21.21 -22.63
C GLY A 142 28.90 20.13 -22.34
N THR A 143 29.30 19.00 -21.74
CA THR A 143 28.39 17.89 -21.45
C THR A 143 28.63 17.32 -20.04
N ILE A 144 27.62 16.66 -19.48
CA ILE A 144 27.71 15.87 -18.25
C ILE A 144 26.62 14.80 -18.26
N VAL A 145 26.95 13.63 -17.73
CA VAL A 145 25.93 12.61 -17.42
C VAL A 145 25.56 12.73 -15.96
N ALA A 146 24.26 12.81 -15.67
CA ALA A 146 23.73 12.87 -14.33
C ALA A 146 22.54 11.91 -14.20
N THR A 147 22.54 11.14 -13.14
CA THR A 147 21.40 10.24 -12.84
C THR A 147 20.25 11.04 -12.24
N ALA A 148 19.13 11.07 -12.95
CA ALA A 148 17.89 11.68 -12.48
C ALA A 148 16.97 10.63 -11.85
N THR A 149 16.23 11.04 -10.83
CA THR A 149 15.27 10.21 -10.10
C THR A 149 13.84 10.65 -10.44
N CYS A 150 12.98 9.70 -10.78
CA CYS A 150 11.58 9.99 -11.04
C CYS A 150 10.91 10.59 -9.80
N ALA A 151 10.12 11.64 -9.97
CA ALA A 151 9.38 12.27 -8.87
C ALA A 151 8.27 11.35 -8.33
N ASN A 152 7.74 10.48 -9.18
CA ASN A 152 6.72 9.50 -8.81
C ASN A 152 7.41 8.20 -8.36
N SER A 153 7.03 7.71 -7.19
CA SER A 153 7.48 6.39 -6.72
C SER A 153 6.77 5.27 -7.48
N GLY A 154 7.42 4.11 -7.55
CA GLY A 154 6.91 2.92 -8.22
C GLY A 154 7.62 2.64 -9.54
N ALA A 155 7.06 1.68 -10.27
CA ALA A 155 7.61 1.18 -11.53
C ALA A 155 7.28 2.12 -12.70
N VAL A 156 7.97 3.24 -12.80
CA VAL A 156 7.81 4.21 -13.89
C VAL A 156 8.85 3.92 -14.97
N ALA A 157 8.39 3.51 -16.16
CA ALA A 157 9.26 3.24 -17.30
C ALA A 157 9.45 4.51 -18.16
N ALA A 158 10.65 4.71 -18.68
CA ALA A 158 10.94 5.67 -19.74
C ALA A 158 11.86 5.04 -20.78
N LEU A 159 11.47 5.09 -22.06
CA LEU A 159 12.28 4.57 -23.15
C LEU A 159 13.45 5.51 -23.47
N ALA A 160 14.47 4.99 -24.14
CA ALA A 160 15.59 5.81 -24.60
C ALA A 160 15.09 7.00 -25.44
N GLY A 161 15.65 8.19 -25.20
CA GLY A 161 15.31 9.42 -25.91
C GLY A 161 14.01 10.11 -25.50
N THR A 162 13.25 9.55 -24.54
CA THR A 162 11.93 10.12 -24.16
C THR A 162 11.99 11.16 -23.05
N VAL A 163 13.03 11.16 -22.22
CA VAL A 163 13.24 12.14 -21.14
C VAL A 163 14.11 13.26 -21.66
N ASN A 164 13.50 14.25 -22.30
CA ASN A 164 14.23 15.25 -23.08
C ASN A 164 13.71 16.69 -22.96
N LYS A 165 12.67 16.96 -22.16
CA LYS A 165 12.11 18.30 -22.01
C LYS A 165 12.58 18.93 -20.70
N ILE A 166 13.43 19.98 -20.78
CA ILE A 166 13.85 20.73 -19.60
C ILE A 166 12.61 21.35 -18.92
N ASN A 167 12.39 20.99 -17.65
CA ASN A 167 11.27 21.51 -16.85
C ASN A 167 11.65 22.75 -16.04
N THR A 168 12.91 22.83 -15.58
CA THR A 168 13.45 23.97 -14.83
C THR A 168 14.56 24.64 -15.64
N PRO A 169 14.23 25.57 -16.55
CA PRO A 169 15.24 26.22 -17.42
C PRO A 169 16.29 26.95 -16.58
N THR A 170 17.57 26.64 -16.85
CA THR A 170 18.73 27.34 -16.27
C THR A 170 19.54 27.94 -17.36
N ARG A 171 19.97 29.21 -17.20
CA ARG A 171 20.79 29.88 -18.21
C ARG A 171 22.09 29.11 -18.44
N GLY A 172 22.37 28.78 -19.69
CA GLY A 172 23.53 27.99 -20.09
C GLY A 172 23.27 26.49 -20.22
N TRP A 173 22.10 25.98 -19.77
CA TRP A 173 21.66 24.61 -19.99
C TRP A 173 20.82 24.52 -21.27
N SER A 174 21.29 23.80 -22.28
CA SER A 174 20.69 23.79 -23.62
C SER A 174 19.77 22.60 -23.89
N SER A 175 20.18 21.40 -23.45
CA SER A 175 19.39 20.19 -23.70
C SER A 175 19.63 19.11 -22.66
N ALA A 176 18.69 18.17 -22.61
CA ALA A 176 18.76 16.92 -21.86
C ALA A 176 18.28 15.78 -22.74
N ASN A 177 18.86 14.60 -22.59
CA ASN A 177 18.41 13.40 -23.27
C ASN A 177 18.83 12.15 -22.48
N ASN A 178 18.01 11.12 -22.44
CA ASN A 178 18.38 9.82 -21.90
C ASN A 178 18.80 8.88 -23.03
N PRO A 179 20.08 8.55 -23.17
CA PRO A 179 20.56 7.66 -24.24
C PRO A 179 20.07 6.21 -24.06
N LEU A 180 19.79 5.80 -22.85
CA LEU A 180 19.28 4.48 -22.48
C LEU A 180 17.91 4.57 -21.80
N ALA A 181 17.19 3.46 -21.74
CA ALA A 181 15.94 3.36 -20.99
C ALA A 181 16.19 3.52 -19.49
N ALA A 182 15.19 4.00 -18.77
CA ALA A 182 15.23 4.12 -17.32
C ALA A 182 15.33 2.75 -16.62
N THR A 183 16.09 2.71 -15.53
CA THR A 183 16.04 1.62 -14.56
C THR A 183 14.76 1.77 -13.75
N VAL A 184 13.87 0.79 -13.89
CA VAL A 184 12.52 0.86 -13.32
C VAL A 184 12.58 0.58 -11.81
N GLY A 185 11.93 1.42 -11.02
CA GLY A 185 11.71 1.19 -9.59
C GLY A 185 10.69 0.08 -9.33
N THR A 186 10.45 -0.20 -8.06
CA THR A 186 9.47 -1.20 -7.61
C THR A 186 8.21 -0.54 -7.06
N ALA A 187 7.06 -1.15 -7.31
CA ALA A 187 5.82 -0.72 -6.67
C ALA A 187 5.82 -1.09 -5.16
N ALA A 188 5.02 -0.37 -4.37
CA ALA A 188 4.80 -0.74 -2.98
C ALA A 188 4.20 -2.16 -2.89
N GLU A 189 4.61 -2.89 -1.86
CA GLU A 189 4.12 -4.24 -1.59
C GLU A 189 2.61 -4.23 -1.36
N LYS A 190 1.89 -5.10 -2.07
CA LYS A 190 0.43 -5.24 -1.93
C LYS A 190 0.07 -5.96 -0.63
N ASP A 191 -1.15 -5.74 -0.15
CA ASP A 191 -1.67 -6.40 1.06
C ASP A 191 -1.63 -7.93 0.94
N SER A 192 -1.89 -8.48 -0.25
CA SER A 192 -1.82 -9.94 -0.49
C SER A 192 -0.41 -10.49 -0.35
N GLU A 193 0.59 -9.78 -0.87
CA GLU A 193 2.01 -10.16 -0.79
C GLU A 193 2.51 -10.06 0.65
N LEU A 194 2.14 -8.98 1.34
CA LEU A 194 2.48 -8.77 2.75
C LEU A 194 1.88 -9.85 3.65
N ARG A 195 0.63 -10.29 3.41
CA ARG A 195 0.02 -11.39 4.16
C ARG A 195 0.73 -12.72 3.94
N ILE A 196 1.12 -13.03 2.69
CA ILE A 196 1.87 -14.25 2.39
C ILE A 196 3.19 -14.23 3.16
N ARG A 197 3.94 -13.13 3.08
CA ARG A 197 5.21 -12.98 3.79
C ARG A 197 5.04 -13.04 5.31
N GLN A 198 3.98 -12.44 5.84
CA GLN A 198 3.64 -12.50 7.26
C GLN A 198 3.32 -13.95 7.69
N SER A 199 2.51 -14.68 6.93
CA SER A 199 2.18 -16.08 7.27
C SER A 199 3.42 -16.99 7.26
N GLN A 200 4.34 -16.77 6.33
CA GLN A 200 5.63 -17.48 6.30
C GLN A 200 6.51 -17.14 7.50
N SER A 201 6.55 -15.87 7.89
CA SER A 201 7.36 -15.41 9.04
C SER A 201 6.80 -15.82 10.40
N VAL A 202 5.49 -15.98 10.53
CA VAL A 202 4.79 -16.35 11.78
C VAL A 202 4.60 -17.87 11.90
N ALA A 203 4.77 -18.61 10.83
CA ALA A 203 4.98 -20.07 10.93
C ALA A 203 6.18 -20.43 11.82
N LEU A 204 6.85 -19.41 12.36
CA LEU A 204 7.98 -19.49 13.28
C LEU A 204 7.65 -18.80 14.61
N PRO A 205 7.59 -19.50 15.70
CA PRO A 205 8.76 -20.09 16.32
C PRO A 205 8.97 -21.48 15.75
N SER A 206 9.96 -21.59 14.87
CA SER A 206 10.40 -22.84 14.30
C SER A 206 10.66 -23.84 15.40
N LEU A 207 9.94 -24.94 15.35
CA LEU A 207 10.22 -26.12 16.18
C LEU A 207 11.47 -26.84 15.68
N THR A 208 11.90 -26.51 14.46
CA THR A 208 13.06 -27.12 13.79
C THR A 208 14.01 -26.08 13.20
N PRO A 209 15.33 -26.37 13.11
CA PRO A 209 16.30 -25.53 12.42
C PRO A 209 15.93 -25.27 10.93
N PHE A 210 15.30 -26.22 10.27
CA PHE A 210 14.84 -26.12 8.89
C PHE A 210 13.83 -24.99 8.71
N GLU A 211 12.79 -24.96 9.52
CA GLU A 211 11.77 -23.89 9.46
C GLU A 211 12.37 -22.51 9.79
N ALA A 212 13.36 -22.45 10.72
CA ALA A 212 14.03 -21.20 11.07
C ALA A 212 14.79 -20.62 9.87
N VAL A 213 15.51 -21.46 9.14
CA VAL A 213 16.26 -21.08 7.94
C VAL A 213 15.31 -20.68 6.82
N ASP A 214 14.22 -21.42 6.60
CA ASP A 214 13.19 -21.11 5.59
C ASP A 214 12.61 -19.71 5.79
N GLY A 215 12.19 -19.40 7.02
CA GLY A 215 11.67 -18.08 7.34
C GLY A 215 12.71 -16.96 7.27
N ALA A 216 13.95 -17.23 7.65
CA ALA A 216 15.03 -16.25 7.54
C ALA A 216 15.31 -15.89 6.07
N ILE A 217 15.34 -16.89 5.16
CA ILE A 217 15.54 -16.69 3.73
C ILE A 217 14.35 -15.96 3.10
N ALA A 218 13.11 -16.33 3.47
CA ALA A 218 11.90 -15.66 2.97
C ALA A 218 11.88 -14.15 3.29
N ASN A 219 12.52 -13.73 4.37
CA ASN A 219 12.62 -12.34 4.79
C ASN A 219 13.75 -11.54 4.11
N ILE A 220 14.64 -12.19 3.36
CA ILE A 220 15.72 -11.48 2.65
C ILE A 220 15.13 -10.64 1.51
N SER A 221 15.48 -9.36 1.46
CA SER A 221 15.06 -8.48 0.39
C SER A 221 15.59 -8.96 -0.97
N GLY A 222 14.70 -9.07 -1.96
CA GLY A 222 15.03 -9.55 -3.30
C GLY A 222 14.82 -11.05 -3.52
N VAL A 223 14.64 -11.84 -2.47
CA VAL A 223 14.25 -13.25 -2.61
C VAL A 223 12.75 -13.33 -2.87
N THR A 224 12.38 -13.81 -4.06
CA THR A 224 10.97 -14.00 -4.46
C THR A 224 10.53 -15.46 -4.44
N ARG A 225 11.49 -16.37 -4.57
CA ARG A 225 11.28 -17.81 -4.49
C ARG A 225 12.55 -18.46 -3.94
N HIS A 226 12.36 -19.42 -3.06
CA HIS A 226 13.41 -20.28 -2.56
C HIS A 226 12.84 -21.68 -2.31
N LYS A 227 13.68 -22.65 -2.14
CA LYS A 227 13.34 -23.99 -1.71
C LYS A 227 14.50 -24.54 -0.92
N LEU A 228 14.22 -25.07 0.27
CA LEU A 228 15.21 -25.74 1.10
C LEU A 228 15.07 -27.24 0.98
N TYR A 229 16.18 -27.91 1.23
CA TYR A 229 16.27 -29.36 1.32
C TYR A 229 16.95 -29.69 2.64
N GLU A 230 16.45 -30.70 3.32
CA GLU A 230 16.99 -31.19 4.57
C GLU A 230 17.34 -32.67 4.40
N ASN A 231 18.50 -33.06 4.92
CA ASN A 231 18.87 -34.46 5.10
C ASN A 231 19.03 -34.70 6.61
N ASP A 232 18.06 -35.37 7.21
CA ASP A 232 18.05 -35.79 8.63
C ASP A 232 18.64 -37.18 8.87
N GLN A 233 19.13 -37.83 7.80
CA GLN A 233 19.69 -39.18 7.87
C GLN A 233 21.19 -39.12 8.21
N ASP A 234 21.72 -40.28 8.67
CA ASP A 234 23.15 -40.45 8.99
C ASP A 234 24.04 -40.62 7.74
N GLU A 235 23.44 -40.71 6.55
CA GLU A 235 24.12 -40.90 5.27
C GLU A 235 23.73 -39.78 4.26
N PRO A 236 24.60 -39.51 3.25
CA PRO A 236 24.23 -38.59 2.19
C PRO A 236 22.95 -39.03 1.46
N ASP A 237 22.04 -38.06 1.16
CA ASP A 237 20.83 -38.35 0.44
C ASP A 237 21.10 -38.69 -1.07
N ALA A 238 20.05 -39.05 -1.80
CA ALA A 238 20.12 -39.34 -3.23
C ALA A 238 20.58 -38.16 -4.10
N ASN A 239 20.56 -36.94 -3.59
CA ASN A 239 21.00 -35.72 -4.26
C ASN A 239 22.40 -35.28 -3.84
N GLY A 240 23.06 -36.06 -2.95
CA GLY A 240 24.39 -35.76 -2.44
C GLY A 240 24.44 -34.78 -1.29
N LEU A 241 23.29 -34.49 -0.64
CA LEU A 241 23.24 -33.63 0.52
C LEU A 241 23.89 -34.36 1.71
N PRO A 242 24.89 -33.76 2.41
CA PRO A 242 25.56 -34.42 3.53
C PRO A 242 24.60 -34.78 4.68
N PRO A 243 24.98 -35.76 5.53
CA PRO A 243 24.22 -36.07 6.72
C PRO A 243 23.94 -34.85 7.59
N HIS A 244 22.74 -34.81 8.20
CA HIS A 244 22.32 -33.75 9.13
C HIS A 244 22.55 -32.32 8.63
N SER A 245 22.26 -32.06 7.35
CA SER A 245 22.49 -30.77 6.72
C SER A 245 21.25 -30.18 6.06
N ILE A 246 21.25 -28.87 5.89
CA ILE A 246 20.21 -28.09 5.19
C ILE A 246 20.90 -27.33 4.05
N ALA A 247 20.30 -27.33 2.86
CA ALA A 247 20.79 -26.62 1.67
C ALA A 247 19.65 -25.87 0.94
#